data_d52c0c83b2c14a299113b0a42ed79f6f
#
_entry.id   d52c0c83b2c14a299113b0a42ed79f6f
#
_cell.length_a   1.000
_cell.length_b   1.000
_cell.length_c   1.000
_cell.angle_alpha   90.00
_cell.angle_beta   90.00
_cell.angle_gamma   90.00
#
_symmetry.space_group_name_H-M   'P 1'
#
loop_
_entity.id
_entity.type
_entity.pdbx_description
1 polymer ?
#
loop_
_entity_poly.entity_id
_entity_poly.type
_entity_poly.pdbx_seq_one_letter_code
_entity_poly.pdbx_strand_id
1 'polypeptide(L)'
;ARLSRKAGNQRRGIAGYMDTSYYNRFGGEELMRRLASETLLAQGPMGSVLLSECGAADIPPAFWNLAEPQTVSRIHRLYAAAGAQVLITNTFQASGHALDQDEIAPSMAEVNRGAVDDARQANPQLLLGSMGPIAIEWFVEDSLEYREIRANAREQASALLNAGVDGLLVETVTSIRNLQPVLAGAHDAADGMPVLVSFAIDDKGDLLGDGLNIEGAILYAEKHGANSVGVNCCSLTAATAAVPRMVATATTPVTVRPNAGNPVQTQDGLVWREDPEAFARACVEWKRAGAAMVGSCCGTTAVTTAALADALDI
;
A
#
# COMPACT_ATOMS: atom_id res chain seq x y z
N ALA A 1 15.33 -34.52 61.45
CA ALA A 1 14.97 -34.51 60.08
C ALA A 1 13.58 -33.86 59.85
N ARG A 2 13.47 -32.59 59.59
CA ARG A 2 12.25 -31.94 59.12
C ARG A 2 12.61 -31.02 57.95
N LEU A 3 12.05 -31.34 56.79
CA LEU A 3 12.09 -30.57 55.57
C LEU A 3 11.25 -29.29 55.70
N SER A 4 11.84 -28.12 55.47
CA SER A 4 11.10 -26.89 55.25
C SER A 4 11.06 -26.61 53.74
N ARG A 5 9.86 -26.64 53.19
CA ARG A 5 9.55 -26.21 51.83
C ARG A 5 9.53 -24.69 51.78
N LYS A 6 10.41 -24.07 51.01
CA LYS A 6 10.27 -22.68 50.53
C LYS A 6 9.44 -22.68 49.24
N ALA A 7 8.27 -22.08 49.29
CA ALA A 7 7.43 -21.82 48.15
C ALA A 7 8.05 -20.70 47.33
N GLY A 8 8.49 -21.02 46.11
CA GLY A 8 8.89 -20.02 45.11
C GLY A 8 7.66 -19.39 44.45
N ASN A 9 7.50 -18.12 44.66
CA ASN A 9 6.44 -17.31 44.09
C ASN A 9 6.77 -17.03 42.59
N GLN A 10 6.24 -17.87 41.71
CA GLN A 10 6.25 -17.58 40.27
C GLN A 10 5.20 -16.51 39.99
N ARG A 11 5.65 -15.26 39.82
CA ARG A 11 4.87 -14.22 39.15
C ARG A 11 4.73 -14.65 37.69
N ARG A 12 3.65 -15.28 37.33
CA ARG A 12 3.18 -15.37 35.94
C ARG A 12 2.83 -13.95 35.49
N GLY A 13 3.64 -13.37 34.59
CA GLY A 13 3.29 -12.16 33.89
C GLY A 13 2.00 -12.43 33.10
N ILE A 14 0.95 -11.74 33.44
CA ILE A 14 -0.24 -11.60 32.63
C ILE A 14 0.19 -10.69 31.47
N ALA A 15 0.70 -11.29 30.38
CA ALA A 15 0.68 -10.63 29.09
C ALA A 15 -0.80 -10.59 28.70
N GLY A 16 -1.47 -9.48 29.04
CA GLY A 16 -2.80 -9.20 28.54
C GLY A 16 -2.76 -9.25 27.02
N TYR A 17 -3.53 -10.10 26.43
CA TYR A 17 -3.92 -10.00 25.02
C TYR A 17 -4.62 -8.66 24.91
N MET A 18 -3.88 -7.59 24.53
CA MET A 18 -4.50 -6.34 24.12
C MET A 18 -5.27 -6.66 22.86
N ASP A 19 -6.56 -6.37 22.87
CA ASP A 19 -7.43 -6.53 21.71
C ASP A 19 -6.92 -5.62 20.58
N THR A 20 -6.20 -6.20 19.63
CA THR A 20 -5.61 -5.48 18.50
C THR A 20 -6.69 -4.82 17.65
N SER A 21 -7.92 -5.33 17.65
CA SER A 21 -9.05 -4.77 16.91
C SER A 21 -9.42 -3.35 17.38
N TYR A 22 -9.25 -3.05 18.66
CA TYR A 22 -9.52 -1.72 19.21
C TYR A 22 -8.49 -0.68 18.73
N TYR A 23 -7.20 -1.02 18.75
CA TYR A 23 -6.14 -0.11 18.28
C TYR A 23 -6.23 0.14 16.78
N ASN A 24 -6.57 -0.87 15.98
CA ASN A 24 -6.74 -0.73 14.54
C ASN A 24 -7.88 0.24 14.18
N ARG A 25 -9.02 0.19 14.89
CA ARG A 25 -10.13 1.11 14.64
C ARG A 25 -9.73 2.57 14.85
N PHE A 26 -8.97 2.89 15.89
CA PHE A 26 -8.45 4.22 16.11
C PHE A 26 -7.52 4.67 14.98
N GLY A 27 -6.64 3.79 14.48
CA GLY A 27 -5.78 4.08 13.35
C GLY A 27 -6.58 4.38 12.09
N GLY A 28 -7.63 3.61 11.80
CA GLY A 28 -8.52 3.84 10.66
C GLY A 28 -9.30 5.15 10.76
N GLU A 29 -9.85 5.46 11.93
CA GLU A 29 -10.53 6.74 12.18
C GLU A 29 -9.57 7.93 12.04
N GLU A 30 -8.36 7.81 12.59
CA GLU A 30 -7.31 8.83 12.49
C GLU A 30 -6.85 9.04 11.04
N LEU A 31 -6.67 7.96 10.28
CA LEU A 31 -6.34 8.03 8.86
C LEU A 31 -7.40 8.85 8.11
N MET A 32 -8.68 8.52 8.25
CA MET A 32 -9.76 9.20 7.55
C MET A 32 -9.92 10.65 8.01
N ARG A 33 -9.77 10.92 9.31
CA ARG A 33 -9.80 12.27 9.86
C ARG A 33 -8.69 13.14 9.23
N ARG A 34 -7.49 12.61 9.14
CA ARG A 34 -6.32 13.33 8.58
C ARG A 34 -6.46 13.52 7.08
N LEU A 35 -6.89 12.49 6.33
CA LEU A 35 -7.17 12.63 4.89
C LEU A 35 -8.24 13.69 4.58
N ALA A 36 -9.16 13.94 5.51
CA ALA A 36 -10.18 14.97 5.36
C ALA A 36 -9.69 16.40 5.71
N SER A 37 -8.59 16.57 6.42
CA SER A 37 -8.17 17.85 6.98
C SER A 37 -6.79 18.36 6.54
N GLU A 38 -5.94 17.51 5.98
CA GLU A 38 -4.57 17.85 5.61
C GLU A 38 -4.10 17.04 4.38
N THR A 39 -2.97 17.41 3.79
CA THR A 39 -2.31 16.62 2.77
C THR A 39 -1.21 15.78 3.42
N LEU A 40 -1.41 14.46 3.47
CA LEU A 40 -0.44 13.52 4.03
C LEU A 40 0.66 13.17 3.03
N LEU A 41 1.86 12.89 3.53
CA LEU A 41 2.96 12.35 2.75
C LEU A 41 3.05 10.82 2.94
N ALA A 42 2.84 10.09 1.87
CA ALA A 42 3.08 8.64 1.81
C ALA A 42 4.54 8.35 1.39
N GLN A 43 5.03 7.20 1.82
CA GLN A 43 6.34 6.69 1.39
C GLN A 43 6.44 6.49 -0.14
N GLY A 44 7.67 6.29 -0.63
CA GLY A 44 7.99 5.78 -1.96
C GLY A 44 7.83 4.25 -2.08
N PRO A 45 8.31 3.65 -3.18
CA PRO A 45 8.13 2.23 -3.48
C PRO A 45 9.00 1.32 -2.62
N MET A 46 8.53 0.09 -2.36
CA MET A 46 9.35 -0.98 -1.78
C MET A 46 10.01 -1.83 -2.87
N GLY A 47 9.24 -2.37 -3.79
CA GLY A 47 9.73 -3.37 -4.76
C GLY A 47 10.88 -2.87 -5.65
N SER A 48 10.78 -1.68 -6.26
CA SER A 48 11.86 -1.16 -7.11
C SER A 48 13.12 -0.81 -6.33
N VAL A 49 13.01 -0.40 -5.07
CA VAL A 49 14.18 -0.15 -4.21
C VAL A 49 14.85 -1.47 -3.79
N LEU A 50 14.07 -2.48 -3.41
CA LEU A 50 14.60 -3.82 -3.10
C LEU A 50 15.37 -4.40 -4.31
N LEU A 51 14.78 -4.31 -5.50
CA LEU A 51 15.42 -4.79 -6.74
C LEU A 51 16.73 -4.04 -7.05
N SER A 52 16.76 -2.72 -6.85
CA SER A 52 17.96 -1.92 -7.16
C SER A 52 19.08 -2.08 -6.14
N GLU A 53 18.76 -2.22 -4.85
CA GLU A 53 19.77 -2.30 -3.79
C GLU A 53 20.42 -3.70 -3.66
N CYS A 54 19.71 -4.75 -4.02
CA CYS A 54 20.11 -6.09 -3.68
C CYS A 54 20.61 -6.92 -4.87
N GLY A 55 20.46 -6.42 -6.11
CA GLY A 55 20.90 -7.13 -7.32
C GLY A 55 20.26 -8.51 -7.52
N ALA A 56 19.32 -8.88 -6.66
CA ALA A 56 18.68 -10.19 -6.63
C ALA A 56 17.33 -10.11 -7.36
N ALA A 57 17.39 -10.12 -8.69
CA ALA A 57 16.19 -10.24 -9.53
C ALA A 57 15.39 -11.52 -9.28
N ASP A 58 15.97 -12.46 -8.55
CA ASP A 58 15.43 -13.81 -8.38
C ASP A 58 14.62 -14.00 -7.08
N ILE A 59 14.54 -12.99 -6.21
CA ILE A 59 13.76 -13.08 -4.96
C ILE A 59 12.50 -12.24 -5.11
N PRO A 60 11.30 -12.85 -5.07
CA PRO A 60 10.05 -12.11 -5.10
C PRO A 60 9.97 -11.06 -4.00
N PRO A 61 9.53 -9.81 -4.29
CA PRO A 61 9.55 -8.71 -3.32
C PRO A 61 8.85 -9.03 -1.98
N ALA A 62 7.76 -9.79 -2.01
CA ALA A 62 7.04 -10.16 -0.80
C ALA A 62 7.83 -11.14 0.10
N PHE A 63 8.72 -11.97 -0.48
CA PHE A 63 9.52 -12.91 0.29
C PHE A 63 10.61 -12.23 1.13
N TRP A 64 11.06 -11.03 0.75
CA TRP A 64 12.03 -10.24 1.51
C TRP A 64 11.58 -9.96 2.95
N ASN A 65 10.28 -9.89 3.20
CA ASN A 65 9.73 -9.70 4.55
C ASN A 65 10.14 -10.81 5.53
N LEU A 66 10.47 -12.00 5.02
CA LEU A 66 10.91 -13.13 5.84
C LEU A 66 12.38 -13.47 5.63
N ALA A 67 12.88 -13.33 4.41
CA ALA A 67 14.28 -13.66 4.09
C ALA A 67 15.26 -12.59 4.60
N GLU A 68 14.90 -11.30 4.46
CA GLU A 68 15.76 -10.15 4.78
C GLU A 68 14.98 -9.04 5.50
N PRO A 69 14.31 -9.32 6.64
CA PRO A 69 13.44 -8.37 7.33
C PRO A 69 14.15 -7.08 7.73
N GLN A 70 15.47 -7.15 8.03
CA GLN A 70 16.26 -5.98 8.39
C GLN A 70 16.44 -5.01 7.21
N THR A 71 16.51 -5.53 5.99
CA THR A 71 16.57 -4.73 4.76
C THR A 71 15.24 -4.01 4.53
N VAL A 72 14.11 -4.72 4.62
CA VAL A 72 12.77 -4.14 4.50
C VAL A 72 12.55 -3.05 5.56
N SER A 73 12.83 -3.34 6.84
CA SER A 73 12.72 -2.38 7.92
C SER A 73 13.63 -1.15 7.74
N ARG A 74 14.84 -1.33 7.20
CA ARG A 74 15.76 -0.22 6.90
C ARG A 74 15.17 0.71 5.85
N ILE A 75 14.57 0.18 4.79
CA ILE A 75 13.94 0.99 3.73
C ILE A 75 12.76 1.79 4.31
N HIS A 76 11.91 1.16 5.12
CA HIS A 76 10.83 1.88 5.81
C HIS A 76 11.36 3.01 6.71
N ARG A 77 12.44 2.77 7.46
CA ARG A 77 13.08 3.81 8.28
C ARG A 77 13.64 4.97 7.44
N LEU A 78 14.19 4.70 6.25
CA LEU A 78 14.65 5.75 5.34
C LEU A 78 13.49 6.64 4.88
N TYR A 79 12.35 6.06 4.54
CA TYR A 79 11.16 6.82 4.18
C TYR A 79 10.59 7.62 5.36
N ALA A 80 10.51 7.03 6.54
CA ALA A 80 10.05 7.73 7.74
C ALA A 80 10.99 8.91 8.09
N ALA A 81 12.31 8.70 8.01
CA ALA A 81 13.31 9.75 8.22
C ALA A 81 13.26 10.86 7.16
N ALA A 82 12.81 10.54 5.94
CA ALA A 82 12.57 11.49 4.85
C ALA A 82 11.25 12.27 4.99
N GLY A 83 10.49 12.07 6.06
CA GLY A 83 9.25 12.80 6.35
C GLY A 83 7.96 12.05 6.01
N ALA A 84 8.01 10.80 5.52
CA ALA A 84 6.79 10.03 5.26
C ALA A 84 5.96 9.84 6.53
N GLN A 85 4.70 10.26 6.50
CA GLN A 85 3.74 10.14 7.59
C GLN A 85 2.94 8.83 7.48
N VAL A 86 2.74 8.35 6.25
CA VAL A 86 2.04 7.10 5.93
C VAL A 86 3.05 6.13 5.33
N LEU A 87 3.30 5.00 6.01
CA LEU A 87 4.03 3.89 5.42
C LEU A 87 3.05 2.89 4.80
N ILE A 88 3.56 2.10 3.85
CA ILE A 88 2.80 1.10 3.09
C ILE A 88 3.58 -0.20 3.15
N THR A 89 2.94 -1.29 3.57
CA THR A 89 3.59 -2.59 3.74
C THR A 89 4.12 -3.13 2.40
N ASN A 90 5.18 -3.93 2.45
CA ASN A 90 5.72 -4.63 1.28
C ASN A 90 4.91 -5.90 0.98
N THR A 91 3.62 -5.75 0.67
CA THR A 91 2.65 -6.86 0.53
C THR A 91 1.85 -6.83 -0.78
N PHE A 92 2.23 -5.99 -1.74
CA PHE A 92 1.56 -5.89 -3.05
C PHE A 92 1.37 -7.27 -3.72
N GLN A 93 2.39 -8.12 -3.69
CA GLN A 93 2.40 -9.49 -4.23
C GLN A 93 2.36 -10.55 -3.11
N ALA A 94 1.70 -10.29 -2.00
CA ALA A 94 1.60 -11.21 -0.86
C ALA A 94 0.21 -11.84 -0.70
N SER A 95 -0.60 -11.87 -1.76
CA SER A 95 -1.82 -12.69 -1.82
C SER A 95 -1.46 -14.17 -1.97
N GLY A 96 -2.32 -15.09 -1.52
CA GLY A 96 -2.07 -16.52 -1.69
C GLY A 96 -1.79 -16.90 -3.14
N HIS A 97 -2.57 -16.35 -4.07
CA HIS A 97 -2.37 -16.56 -5.51
C HIS A 97 -0.99 -16.12 -6.00
N ALA A 98 -0.50 -14.96 -5.57
CA ALA A 98 0.83 -14.46 -5.96
C ALA A 98 1.94 -15.31 -5.33
N LEU A 99 1.80 -15.69 -4.06
CA LEU A 99 2.78 -16.54 -3.36
C LEU A 99 2.87 -17.93 -3.98
N ASP A 100 1.73 -18.50 -4.40
CA ASP A 100 1.70 -19.78 -5.11
C ASP A 100 2.40 -19.71 -6.49
N GLN A 101 2.22 -18.60 -7.22
CA GLN A 101 2.91 -18.36 -8.49
C GLN A 101 4.44 -18.23 -8.31
N ASP A 102 4.86 -17.64 -7.21
CA ASP A 102 6.28 -17.44 -6.87
C ASP A 102 6.89 -18.64 -6.12
N GLU A 103 6.13 -19.73 -5.96
CA GLU A 103 6.55 -20.95 -5.24
C GLU A 103 7.04 -20.68 -3.80
N ILE A 104 6.46 -19.66 -3.14
CA ILE A 104 6.83 -19.27 -1.77
C ILE A 104 6.17 -20.21 -0.76
N ALA A 105 6.99 -20.98 -0.03
CA ALA A 105 6.54 -21.98 0.94
C ALA A 105 5.86 -21.42 2.21
N PRO A 106 6.28 -20.26 2.79
CA PRO A 106 5.58 -19.67 3.92
C PRO A 106 4.14 -19.28 3.60
N SER A 107 3.27 -19.39 4.58
CA SER A 107 1.86 -19.04 4.42
C SER A 107 1.67 -17.54 4.17
N MET A 108 0.61 -17.19 3.48
CA MET A 108 0.21 -15.80 3.26
C MET A 108 0.13 -15.01 4.58
N ALA A 109 -0.39 -15.60 5.65
CA ALA A 109 -0.47 -14.96 6.95
C ALA A 109 0.90 -14.61 7.54
N GLU A 110 1.90 -15.51 7.39
CA GLU A 110 3.28 -15.27 7.85
C GLU A 110 3.93 -14.14 7.07
N VAL A 111 3.82 -14.14 5.73
CA VAL A 111 4.41 -13.11 4.87
C VAL A 111 3.80 -11.73 5.16
N ASN A 112 2.47 -11.62 5.24
CA ASN A 112 1.81 -10.35 5.50
C ASN A 112 2.08 -9.84 6.93
N ARG A 113 2.11 -10.72 7.94
CA ARG A 113 2.51 -10.35 9.30
C ARG A 113 3.94 -9.85 9.35
N GLY A 114 4.90 -10.57 8.74
CA GLY A 114 6.30 -10.16 8.68
C GLY A 114 6.46 -8.76 8.08
N ALA A 115 5.75 -8.47 6.99
CA ALA A 115 5.77 -7.16 6.37
C ALA A 115 5.24 -6.03 7.28
N VAL A 116 4.19 -6.29 8.06
CA VAL A 116 3.65 -5.33 9.03
C VAL A 116 4.64 -5.13 10.19
N ASP A 117 5.22 -6.21 10.71
CA ASP A 117 6.21 -6.16 11.78
C ASP A 117 7.45 -5.35 11.33
N ASP A 118 7.90 -5.53 10.08
CA ASP A 118 9.03 -4.80 9.49
C ASP A 118 8.73 -3.30 9.35
N ALA A 119 7.55 -2.95 8.84
CA ALA A 119 7.15 -1.55 8.71
C ALA A 119 6.96 -0.87 10.08
N ARG A 120 6.42 -1.57 11.07
CA ARG A 120 6.24 -1.04 12.43
C ARG A 120 7.57 -0.73 13.13
N GLN A 121 8.69 -1.38 12.75
CA GLN A 121 10.03 -1.02 13.26
C GLN A 121 10.47 0.39 12.86
N ALA A 122 9.87 1.00 11.85
CA ALA A 122 10.11 2.39 11.48
C ALA A 122 9.24 3.38 12.27
N ASN A 123 8.40 2.91 13.18
CA ASN A 123 7.47 3.71 14.00
C ASN A 123 6.61 4.67 13.18
N PRO A 124 5.86 4.18 12.16
CA PRO A 124 5.04 5.03 11.30
C PRO A 124 3.93 5.73 12.09
N GLN A 125 3.55 6.94 11.64
CA GLN A 125 2.35 7.61 12.17
C GLN A 125 1.09 6.84 11.76
N LEU A 126 1.04 6.40 10.49
CA LEU A 126 -0.03 5.58 9.91
C LEU A 126 0.59 4.49 9.02
N LEU A 127 -0.05 3.34 8.96
CA LEU A 127 0.39 2.20 8.17
C LEU A 127 -0.74 1.63 7.33
N LEU A 128 -0.56 1.59 6.01
CA LEU A 128 -1.48 0.96 5.07
C LEU A 128 -1.00 -0.43 4.67
N GLY A 129 -1.92 -1.38 4.63
CA GLY A 129 -1.69 -2.71 4.08
C GLY A 129 -1.87 -2.72 2.56
N SER A 130 -0.79 -2.91 1.81
CA SER A 130 -0.84 -2.97 0.35
C SER A 130 -1.43 -4.28 -0.15
N MET A 131 -2.34 -4.20 -1.11
CA MET A 131 -2.96 -5.33 -1.81
C MET A 131 -2.91 -5.06 -3.31
N GLY A 132 -2.31 -5.97 -4.07
CA GLY A 132 -2.32 -5.93 -5.53
C GLY A 132 -3.60 -6.50 -6.12
N PRO A 133 -3.97 -6.11 -7.36
CA PRO A 133 -5.00 -6.81 -8.10
C PRO A 133 -4.52 -8.21 -8.48
N ILE A 134 -5.44 -9.16 -8.53
CA ILE A 134 -5.17 -10.47 -9.12
C ILE A 134 -5.57 -10.38 -10.59
N ALA A 135 -4.59 -10.52 -11.48
CA ALA A 135 -4.81 -10.44 -12.92
C ALA A 135 -5.55 -11.69 -13.40
N ILE A 136 -6.77 -11.52 -13.90
CA ILE A 136 -7.51 -12.57 -14.58
C ILE A 136 -8.03 -12.02 -15.90
N GLU A 137 -7.82 -12.78 -16.98
CA GLU A 137 -8.25 -12.37 -18.31
C GLU A 137 -9.78 -12.36 -18.44
N TRP A 138 -10.46 -13.33 -17.82
CA TRP A 138 -11.91 -13.48 -17.94
C TRP A 138 -12.55 -14.04 -16.68
N PHE A 139 -13.53 -13.33 -16.13
CA PHE A 139 -14.51 -13.90 -15.21
C PHE A 139 -15.89 -13.26 -15.43
N VAL A 140 -16.92 -14.00 -15.04
CA VAL A 140 -18.28 -13.48 -14.91
C VAL A 140 -18.49 -13.22 -13.42
N GLU A 141 -19.17 -12.14 -13.08
CA GLU A 141 -19.55 -11.85 -11.69
C GLU A 141 -20.28 -13.08 -11.11
N ASP A 142 -19.92 -13.43 -9.85
CA ASP A 142 -20.38 -14.65 -9.17
C ASP A 142 -19.92 -15.99 -9.79
N SER A 143 -19.04 -15.99 -10.78
CA SER A 143 -18.38 -17.22 -11.22
C SER A 143 -17.52 -17.85 -10.13
N LEU A 144 -17.00 -19.05 -10.37
CA LEU A 144 -16.08 -19.72 -9.45
C LEU A 144 -14.80 -18.91 -9.28
N GLU A 145 -14.23 -18.44 -10.38
CA GLU A 145 -13.01 -17.63 -10.40
C GLU A 145 -13.19 -16.33 -9.63
N TYR A 146 -14.33 -15.65 -9.79
CA TYR A 146 -14.66 -14.45 -9.02
C TYR A 146 -14.63 -14.72 -7.51
N ARG A 147 -15.29 -15.82 -7.08
CA ARG A 147 -15.36 -16.18 -5.65
C ARG A 147 -14.01 -16.57 -5.08
N GLU A 148 -13.18 -17.24 -5.86
CA GLU A 148 -11.81 -17.61 -5.46
C GLU A 148 -10.94 -16.37 -5.25
N ILE A 149 -10.98 -15.40 -6.17
CA ILE A 149 -10.24 -14.14 -6.00
C ILE A 149 -10.75 -13.36 -4.80
N ARG A 150 -12.07 -13.25 -4.66
CA ARG A 150 -12.69 -12.56 -3.53
C ARG A 150 -12.29 -13.21 -2.19
N ALA A 151 -12.31 -14.55 -2.12
CA ALA A 151 -11.87 -15.28 -0.94
C ALA A 151 -10.39 -15.04 -0.64
N ASN A 152 -9.52 -15.10 -1.65
CA ASN A 152 -8.09 -14.86 -1.52
C ASN A 152 -7.79 -13.42 -1.05
N ALA A 153 -8.46 -12.43 -1.63
CA ALA A 153 -8.34 -11.03 -1.20
C ALA A 153 -8.83 -10.81 0.24
N ARG A 154 -9.95 -11.46 0.63
CA ARG A 154 -10.45 -11.42 2.01
C ARG A 154 -9.44 -12.00 2.99
N GLU A 155 -8.80 -13.12 2.65
CA GLU A 155 -7.78 -13.74 3.51
C GLU A 155 -6.56 -12.82 3.68
N GLN A 156 -6.06 -12.20 2.61
CA GLN A 156 -4.96 -11.24 2.69
C GLN A 156 -5.34 -10.01 3.51
N ALA A 157 -6.51 -9.44 3.26
CA ALA A 157 -7.04 -8.31 4.03
C ALA A 157 -7.14 -8.65 5.52
N SER A 158 -7.67 -9.84 5.86
CA SER A 158 -7.75 -10.32 7.25
C SER A 158 -6.37 -10.46 7.89
N ALA A 159 -5.38 -10.99 7.16
CA ALA A 159 -4.01 -11.13 7.66
C ALA A 159 -3.37 -9.76 7.97
N LEU A 160 -3.53 -8.77 7.08
CA LEU A 160 -3.03 -7.41 7.25
C LEU A 160 -3.70 -6.69 8.43
N LEU A 161 -5.04 -6.74 8.52
CA LEU A 161 -5.80 -6.12 9.60
C LEU A 161 -5.48 -6.75 10.96
N ASN A 162 -5.38 -8.08 11.02
CA ASN A 162 -4.99 -8.80 12.25
C ASN A 162 -3.54 -8.50 12.67
N ALA A 163 -2.67 -8.16 11.72
CA ALA A 163 -1.30 -7.74 12.01
C ALA A 163 -1.20 -6.28 12.45
N GLY A 164 -2.25 -5.46 12.26
CA GLY A 164 -2.33 -4.13 12.85
C GLY A 164 -2.07 -2.98 11.88
N VAL A 165 -2.52 -3.05 10.62
CA VAL A 165 -2.54 -1.89 9.72
C VAL A 165 -3.71 -0.96 10.05
N ASP A 166 -3.59 0.33 9.69
CA ASP A 166 -4.58 1.36 9.95
C ASP A 166 -5.60 1.51 8.79
N GLY A 167 -5.40 0.79 7.71
CA GLY A 167 -6.29 0.71 6.55
C GLY A 167 -5.71 -0.19 5.47
N LEU A 168 -6.52 -0.53 4.49
CA LEU A 168 -6.14 -1.32 3.33
C LEU A 168 -5.97 -0.41 2.10
N LEU A 169 -5.01 -0.73 1.25
CA LEU A 169 -4.76 -0.02 0.00
C LEU A 169 -4.74 -1.03 -1.16
N VAL A 170 -5.83 -1.09 -1.91
CA VAL A 170 -5.88 -1.83 -3.18
C VAL A 170 -5.27 -0.93 -4.26
N GLU A 171 -4.06 -1.24 -4.70
CA GLU A 171 -3.29 -0.34 -5.56
C GLU A 171 -2.90 -0.93 -6.91
N THR A 172 -2.50 -0.06 -7.84
CA THR A 172 -2.09 -0.42 -9.21
C THR A 172 -3.20 -1.15 -9.98
N VAL A 173 -4.43 -0.73 -9.75
CA VAL A 173 -5.60 -1.28 -10.42
C VAL A 173 -5.62 -0.81 -11.87
N THR A 174 -5.57 -1.75 -12.81
CA THR A 174 -5.55 -1.47 -14.25
C THR A 174 -6.91 -1.61 -14.92
N SER A 175 -7.88 -2.23 -14.27
CA SER A 175 -9.23 -2.41 -14.79
C SER A 175 -10.25 -2.59 -13.67
N ILE A 176 -11.49 -2.21 -13.93
CA ILE A 176 -12.60 -2.44 -12.99
C ILE A 176 -12.84 -3.93 -12.76
N ARG A 177 -12.62 -4.74 -13.78
CA ARG A 177 -12.75 -6.20 -13.66
C ARG A 177 -11.80 -6.76 -12.59
N ASN A 178 -10.54 -6.31 -12.59
CA ASN A 178 -9.55 -6.76 -11.59
C ASN A 178 -9.84 -6.16 -10.20
N LEU A 179 -10.42 -4.97 -10.13
CA LEU A 179 -10.81 -4.33 -8.88
C LEU A 179 -11.95 -5.06 -8.17
N GLN A 180 -12.98 -5.41 -8.89
CA GLN A 180 -14.28 -5.81 -8.33
C GLN A 180 -14.18 -6.93 -7.28
N PRO A 181 -13.59 -8.11 -7.56
CA PRO A 181 -13.50 -9.18 -6.57
C PRO A 181 -12.53 -8.86 -5.42
N VAL A 182 -11.45 -8.12 -5.71
CA VAL A 182 -10.46 -7.74 -4.69
C VAL A 182 -11.06 -6.74 -3.71
N LEU A 183 -11.75 -5.72 -4.21
CA LEU A 183 -12.43 -4.72 -3.36
C LEU A 183 -13.53 -5.37 -2.52
N ALA A 184 -14.33 -6.27 -3.11
CA ALA A 184 -15.35 -7.01 -2.37
C ALA A 184 -14.73 -7.87 -1.26
N GLY A 185 -13.63 -8.58 -1.54
CA GLY A 185 -12.91 -9.39 -0.55
C GLY A 185 -12.28 -8.54 0.57
N ALA A 186 -11.71 -7.39 0.22
CA ALA A 186 -11.19 -6.45 1.20
C ALA A 186 -12.30 -5.95 2.15
N HIS A 187 -13.47 -5.59 1.61
CA HIS A 187 -14.63 -5.16 2.43
C HIS A 187 -15.19 -6.28 3.31
N ASP A 188 -15.19 -7.53 2.85
CA ASP A 188 -15.63 -8.67 3.67
C ASP A 188 -14.80 -8.84 4.95
N ALA A 189 -13.55 -8.37 4.95
CA ALA A 189 -12.64 -8.43 6.08
C ALA A 189 -12.58 -7.11 6.89
N ALA A 190 -12.92 -5.99 6.29
CA ALA A 190 -12.58 -4.66 6.80
C ALA A 190 -13.25 -4.29 8.12
N ASP A 191 -14.46 -4.79 8.42
CA ASP A 191 -15.21 -4.50 9.67
C ASP A 191 -15.19 -3.01 10.06
N GLY A 192 -15.40 -2.13 9.06
CA GLY A 192 -15.39 -0.67 9.22
C GLY A 192 -14.03 0.00 9.07
N MET A 193 -12.96 -0.76 8.88
CA MET A 193 -11.65 -0.20 8.54
C MET A 193 -11.63 0.38 7.12
N PRO A 194 -10.92 1.49 6.87
CA PRO A 194 -10.93 2.13 5.55
C PRO A 194 -10.23 1.27 4.49
N VAL A 195 -10.85 1.24 3.31
CA VAL A 195 -10.30 0.63 2.10
C VAL A 195 -10.08 1.72 1.06
N LEU A 196 -8.82 1.96 0.71
CA LEU A 196 -8.39 2.92 -0.29
C LEU A 196 -8.16 2.19 -1.61
N VAL A 197 -8.47 2.86 -2.74
CA VAL A 197 -8.25 2.31 -4.09
C VAL A 197 -7.37 3.24 -4.91
N SER A 198 -6.38 2.68 -5.60
CA SER A 198 -5.47 3.45 -6.46
C SER A 198 -5.32 2.80 -7.83
N PHE A 199 -5.52 3.59 -8.88
CA PHE A 199 -5.54 3.15 -10.27
C PHE A 199 -4.22 3.43 -10.99
N ALA A 200 -3.87 2.56 -11.93
CA ALA A 200 -2.79 2.78 -12.88
C ALA A 200 -3.39 3.26 -14.21
N ILE A 201 -2.98 4.47 -14.64
CA ILE A 201 -3.53 5.17 -15.80
C ILE A 201 -2.45 5.45 -16.86
N ASP A 202 -2.88 5.60 -18.11
CA ASP A 202 -2.08 6.09 -19.21
C ASP A 202 -2.00 7.63 -19.22
N ASP A 203 -1.29 8.20 -20.21
CA ASP A 203 -1.13 9.66 -20.35
C ASP A 203 -2.43 10.40 -20.72
N LYS A 204 -3.51 9.70 -21.09
CA LYS A 204 -4.84 10.28 -21.31
C LYS A 204 -5.70 10.29 -20.05
N GLY A 205 -5.28 9.54 -19.03
CA GLY A 205 -6.02 9.33 -17.80
C GLY A 205 -7.00 8.17 -17.88
N ASP A 206 -6.75 7.22 -18.78
CA ASP A 206 -7.56 6.00 -18.92
C ASP A 206 -6.85 4.83 -18.23
N LEU A 207 -7.61 3.91 -17.64
CA LEU A 207 -7.07 2.70 -16.99
C LEU A 207 -6.31 1.85 -18.00
N LEU A 208 -5.13 1.36 -17.62
CA LEU A 208 -4.23 0.63 -18.52
C LEU A 208 -4.80 -0.68 -19.09
N GLY A 209 -5.75 -1.31 -18.40
CA GLY A 209 -6.25 -2.65 -18.77
C GLY A 209 -7.58 -2.65 -19.51
N ASP A 210 -8.51 -1.74 -19.22
CA ASP A 210 -9.82 -1.70 -19.88
C ASP A 210 -10.14 -0.36 -20.57
N GLY A 211 -9.27 0.63 -20.45
CA GLY A 211 -9.44 1.93 -21.09
C GLY A 211 -10.59 2.77 -20.54
N LEU A 212 -11.14 2.42 -19.37
CA LEU A 212 -12.10 3.27 -18.68
C LEU A 212 -11.41 4.54 -18.20
N ASN A 213 -12.03 5.70 -18.40
CA ASN A 213 -11.48 6.96 -17.90
C ASN A 213 -11.48 7.01 -16.37
N ILE A 214 -10.60 7.82 -15.81
CA ILE A 214 -10.40 7.89 -14.35
C ILE A 214 -11.67 8.34 -13.62
N GLU A 215 -12.49 9.19 -14.20
CA GLU A 215 -13.74 9.63 -13.61
C GLU A 215 -14.73 8.46 -13.44
N GLY A 216 -14.87 7.63 -14.47
CA GLY A 216 -15.70 6.43 -14.41
C GLY A 216 -15.18 5.41 -13.38
N ALA A 217 -13.87 5.27 -13.28
CA ALA A 217 -13.22 4.39 -12.31
C ALA A 217 -13.46 4.86 -10.86
N ILE A 218 -13.36 6.16 -10.61
CA ILE A 218 -13.66 6.79 -9.32
C ILE A 218 -15.10 6.53 -8.91
N LEU A 219 -16.06 6.85 -9.78
CA LEU A 219 -17.48 6.66 -9.51
C LEU A 219 -17.81 5.18 -9.22
N TYR A 220 -17.14 4.27 -9.93
CA TYR A 220 -17.29 2.86 -9.66
C TYR A 220 -16.76 2.48 -8.27
N ALA A 221 -15.52 2.87 -7.94
CA ALA A 221 -14.89 2.54 -6.66
C ALA A 221 -15.67 3.10 -5.47
N GLU A 222 -16.11 4.36 -5.53
CA GLU A 222 -16.90 4.99 -4.48
C GLU A 222 -18.27 4.32 -4.30
N LYS A 223 -18.93 3.98 -5.41
CA LYS A 223 -20.20 3.22 -5.38
C LYS A 223 -20.03 1.87 -4.68
N HIS A 224 -18.84 1.27 -4.76
CA HIS A 224 -18.53 -0.04 -4.15
C HIS A 224 -17.76 0.09 -2.83
N GLY A 225 -17.80 1.27 -2.19
CA GLY A 225 -17.38 1.48 -0.81
C GLY A 225 -15.94 1.93 -0.61
N ALA A 226 -15.20 2.30 -1.66
CA ALA A 226 -13.88 2.89 -1.47
C ALA A 226 -13.95 4.16 -0.60
N ASN A 227 -13.12 4.23 0.44
CA ASN A 227 -13.05 5.37 1.37
C ASN A 227 -12.09 6.47 0.88
N SER A 228 -11.27 6.17 -0.11
CA SER A 228 -10.41 7.11 -0.82
C SER A 228 -10.09 6.53 -2.19
N VAL A 229 -9.89 7.41 -3.17
CA VAL A 229 -9.53 7.03 -4.54
C VAL A 229 -8.25 7.73 -4.98
N GLY A 230 -7.50 7.14 -5.90
CA GLY A 230 -6.24 7.73 -6.30
C GLY A 230 -5.64 7.14 -7.56
N VAL A 231 -4.42 7.60 -7.88
CA VAL A 231 -3.61 7.04 -8.94
C VAL A 231 -2.19 6.72 -8.46
N ASN A 232 -1.63 5.63 -8.97
CA ASN A 232 -0.23 5.26 -8.77
C ASN A 232 0.31 4.51 -9.99
N CYS A 233 1.59 4.26 -10.04
CA CYS A 233 2.23 3.54 -11.16
C CYS A 233 1.93 4.13 -12.55
N CYS A 234 1.73 5.44 -12.63
CA CYS A 234 1.56 6.21 -13.86
C CYS A 234 2.70 7.25 -13.99
N SER A 235 2.80 7.91 -15.14
CA SER A 235 3.78 8.98 -15.33
C SER A 235 3.46 10.19 -14.44
N LEU A 236 4.49 10.98 -14.09
CA LEU A 236 4.32 12.23 -13.34
C LEU A 236 3.37 13.20 -14.07
N THR A 237 3.47 13.24 -15.40
CA THR A 237 2.63 14.08 -16.26
C THR A 237 1.17 13.62 -16.23
N ALA A 238 0.92 12.31 -16.38
CA ALA A 238 -0.43 11.74 -16.31
C ALA A 238 -1.09 12.01 -14.95
N ALA A 239 -0.36 11.77 -13.86
CA ALA A 239 -0.85 12.03 -12.51
C ALA A 239 -1.20 13.51 -12.31
N THR A 240 -0.31 14.43 -12.73
CA THR A 240 -0.54 15.88 -12.56
C THR A 240 -1.75 16.36 -13.36
N ALA A 241 -1.95 15.84 -14.58
CA ALA A 241 -3.12 16.15 -15.39
C ALA A 241 -4.43 15.53 -14.81
N ALA A 242 -4.33 14.35 -14.16
CA ALA A 242 -5.49 13.66 -13.62
C ALA A 242 -6.00 14.26 -12.30
N VAL A 243 -5.11 14.77 -11.42
CA VAL A 243 -5.49 15.22 -10.06
C VAL A 243 -6.65 16.23 -10.05
N PRO A 244 -6.66 17.33 -10.85
CA PRO A 244 -7.80 18.25 -10.86
C PRO A 244 -9.13 17.60 -11.28
N ARG A 245 -9.08 16.67 -12.25
CA ARG A 245 -10.26 15.92 -12.73
C ARG A 245 -10.78 14.99 -11.63
N MET A 246 -9.86 14.30 -10.94
CA MET A 246 -10.17 13.39 -9.84
C MET A 246 -10.83 14.15 -8.69
N VAL A 247 -10.24 15.28 -8.26
CA VAL A 247 -10.80 16.10 -7.16
C VAL A 247 -12.16 16.68 -7.52
N ALA A 248 -12.40 17.04 -8.79
CA ALA A 248 -13.70 17.51 -9.24
C ALA A 248 -14.77 16.41 -9.30
N THR A 249 -14.38 15.13 -9.41
CA THR A 249 -15.28 13.98 -9.55
C THR A 249 -15.52 13.27 -8.22
N ALA A 250 -14.46 13.08 -7.43
CA ALA A 250 -14.50 12.27 -6.21
C ALA A 250 -15.29 12.98 -5.08
N THR A 251 -16.01 12.19 -4.31
CA THR A 251 -16.63 12.59 -3.04
C THR A 251 -15.77 12.15 -1.84
N THR A 252 -14.79 11.29 -2.07
CA THR A 252 -13.81 10.79 -1.10
C THR A 252 -12.45 11.46 -1.28
N PRO A 253 -11.54 11.39 -0.30
CA PRO A 253 -10.18 11.93 -0.41
C PRO A 253 -9.42 11.37 -1.61
N VAL A 254 -8.67 12.23 -2.32
CA VAL A 254 -7.90 11.88 -3.52
C VAL A 254 -6.42 11.67 -3.17
N THR A 255 -5.82 10.58 -3.68
CA THR A 255 -4.41 10.24 -3.46
C THR A 255 -3.62 10.18 -4.77
N VAL A 256 -2.32 10.53 -4.74
CA VAL A 256 -1.47 10.56 -5.94
C VAL A 256 -0.05 10.12 -5.66
N ARG A 257 0.43 9.08 -6.39
CA ARG A 257 1.76 8.48 -6.21
C ARG A 257 2.34 8.01 -7.55
N PRO A 258 2.84 8.91 -8.42
CA PRO A 258 3.39 8.56 -9.73
C PRO A 258 4.77 7.91 -9.67
N ASN A 259 5.20 7.35 -10.80
CA ASN A 259 6.54 6.79 -11.03
C ASN A 259 7.55 7.88 -11.38
N ALA A 260 8.85 7.58 -11.24
CA ALA A 260 9.96 8.36 -11.79
C ALA A 260 10.09 8.17 -13.34
N GLY A 261 8.98 8.15 -14.04
CA GLY A 261 8.94 7.84 -15.48
C GLY A 261 9.07 6.34 -15.77
N ASN A 262 9.40 6.01 -17.01
CA ASN A 262 9.61 4.63 -17.43
C ASN A 262 11.07 4.21 -17.18
N PRO A 263 11.31 2.98 -16.72
CA PRO A 263 12.67 2.47 -16.59
C PRO A 263 13.33 2.30 -17.95
N VAL A 264 14.65 2.50 -17.97
CA VAL A 264 15.50 2.21 -19.12
C VAL A 264 16.25 0.91 -18.85
N GLN A 265 16.16 -0.07 -19.76
CA GLN A 265 16.94 -1.29 -19.66
C GLN A 265 18.40 -0.98 -19.94
N THR A 266 19.27 -1.30 -18.99
CA THR A 266 20.73 -1.21 -19.11
C THR A 266 21.36 -2.60 -18.99
N GLN A 267 22.69 -2.68 -19.12
CA GLN A 267 23.43 -3.94 -18.89
C GLN A 267 23.35 -4.38 -17.41
N ASP A 268 23.14 -3.42 -16.48
CA ASP A 268 23.07 -3.65 -15.05
C ASP A 268 21.62 -3.80 -14.54
N GLY A 269 20.63 -3.86 -15.45
CA GLY A 269 19.21 -3.99 -15.11
C GLY A 269 18.36 -2.76 -15.47
N LEU A 270 17.19 -2.67 -14.85
CA LEU A 270 16.28 -1.54 -15.02
C LEU A 270 16.75 -0.32 -14.22
N VAL A 271 16.91 0.81 -14.90
CA VAL A 271 17.33 2.08 -14.28
C VAL A 271 16.25 3.14 -14.50
N TRP A 272 15.84 3.79 -13.44
CA TRP A 272 14.95 4.98 -13.47
C TRP A 272 15.76 6.26 -13.37
N ARG A 273 15.27 7.29 -13.99
CA ARG A 273 15.81 8.66 -13.85
C ARG A 273 14.88 9.43 -12.91
N GLU A 274 15.23 9.39 -11.62
CA GLU A 274 14.54 10.14 -10.60
C GLU A 274 14.77 11.66 -10.77
N ASP A 275 13.70 12.46 -10.65
CA ASP A 275 13.76 13.94 -10.65
C ASP A 275 12.99 14.48 -9.44
N PRO A 276 13.63 14.55 -8.26
CA PRO A 276 12.98 14.99 -7.03
C PRO A 276 12.44 16.42 -7.10
N GLU A 277 13.09 17.30 -7.88
CA GLU A 277 12.62 18.69 -8.06
C GLU A 277 11.34 18.77 -8.86
N ALA A 278 11.18 17.94 -9.92
CA ALA A 278 9.94 17.85 -10.67
C ALA A 278 8.79 17.34 -9.79
N PHE A 279 9.07 16.36 -8.92
CA PHE A 279 8.10 15.87 -7.95
C PHE A 279 7.71 16.95 -6.92
N ALA A 280 8.67 17.71 -6.39
CA ALA A 280 8.39 18.80 -5.47
C ALA A 280 7.51 19.88 -6.10
N ARG A 281 7.78 20.27 -7.35
CA ARG A 281 6.93 21.23 -8.08
C ARG A 281 5.50 20.70 -8.26
N ALA A 282 5.37 19.45 -8.71
CA ALA A 282 4.06 18.80 -8.89
C ALA A 282 3.31 18.64 -7.55
N CYS A 283 4.00 18.37 -6.46
CA CYS A 283 3.42 18.25 -5.12
C CYS A 283 2.67 19.52 -4.70
N VAL A 284 3.28 20.69 -4.93
CA VAL A 284 2.64 21.99 -4.65
C VAL A 284 1.34 22.15 -5.46
N GLU A 285 1.34 21.70 -6.72
CA GLU A 285 0.15 21.75 -7.58
C GLU A 285 -0.93 20.78 -7.08
N TRP A 286 -0.55 19.55 -6.71
CA TRP A 286 -1.49 18.55 -6.20
C TRP A 286 -2.13 18.98 -4.88
N LYS A 287 -1.32 19.49 -3.93
CA LYS A 287 -1.83 20.05 -2.66
C LYS A 287 -2.82 21.18 -2.90
N ARG A 288 -2.48 22.12 -3.81
CA ARG A 288 -3.36 23.24 -4.16
C ARG A 288 -4.65 22.77 -4.84
N ALA A 289 -4.60 21.71 -5.64
CA ALA A 289 -5.78 21.11 -6.27
C ALA A 289 -6.67 20.35 -5.30
N GLY A 290 -6.19 20.01 -4.08
CA GLY A 290 -6.95 19.31 -3.05
C GLY A 290 -6.62 17.83 -2.89
N ALA A 291 -5.43 17.39 -3.33
CA ALA A 291 -4.98 16.03 -3.02
C ALA A 291 -4.79 15.85 -1.51
N ALA A 292 -5.37 14.80 -0.96
CA ALA A 292 -5.37 14.48 0.47
C ALA A 292 -4.16 13.62 0.89
N MET A 293 -3.56 12.89 -0.05
CA MET A 293 -2.31 12.17 0.19
C MET A 293 -1.47 12.20 -1.09
N VAL A 294 -0.20 12.56 -0.93
CA VAL A 294 0.78 12.58 -2.00
C VAL A 294 1.95 11.66 -1.65
N GLY A 295 2.66 11.19 -2.66
CA GLY A 295 3.82 10.34 -2.50
C GLY A 295 4.42 9.99 -3.85
N SER A 296 5.10 8.87 -3.91
CA SER A 296 5.72 8.41 -5.15
C SER A 296 5.63 6.88 -5.29
N CYS A 297 5.91 6.39 -6.48
CA CYS A 297 5.90 4.96 -6.80
C CYS A 297 7.20 4.57 -7.53
N CYS A 298 7.18 3.53 -8.36
CA CYS A 298 8.37 2.90 -8.92
C CYS A 298 9.44 3.87 -9.44
N GLY A 299 10.70 3.54 -9.14
CA GLY A 299 11.87 4.28 -9.59
C GLY A 299 12.25 5.50 -8.76
N THR A 300 11.46 5.87 -7.75
CA THR A 300 11.82 6.90 -6.78
C THR A 300 12.48 6.30 -5.55
N THR A 301 13.12 7.14 -4.74
CA THR A 301 13.79 6.79 -3.49
C THR A 301 13.36 7.71 -2.34
N ALA A 302 13.97 7.54 -1.17
CA ALA A 302 13.78 8.45 -0.05
C ALA A 302 14.21 9.90 -0.37
N VAL A 303 15.01 10.12 -1.42
CA VAL A 303 15.39 11.47 -1.88
C VAL A 303 14.15 12.21 -2.42
N THR A 304 13.36 11.56 -3.28
CA THR A 304 12.07 12.13 -3.72
C THR A 304 11.12 12.35 -2.54
N THR A 305 11.06 11.41 -1.58
CA THR A 305 10.20 11.57 -0.40
C THR A 305 10.61 12.81 0.42
N ALA A 306 11.91 13.04 0.62
CA ALA A 306 12.40 14.25 1.29
C ALA A 306 12.04 15.53 0.53
N ALA A 307 12.18 15.54 -0.81
CA ALA A 307 11.79 16.69 -1.63
C ALA A 307 10.27 16.97 -1.56
N LEU A 308 9.45 15.93 -1.44
CA LEU A 308 8.00 16.08 -1.22
C LEU A 308 7.70 16.61 0.20
N ALA A 309 8.44 16.17 1.23
CA ALA A 309 8.31 16.67 2.59
C ALA A 309 8.61 18.17 2.66
N ASP A 310 9.73 18.60 2.06
CA ASP A 310 10.10 20.01 1.97
C ASP A 310 9.01 20.83 1.23
N ALA A 311 8.43 20.31 0.16
CA ALA A 311 7.36 20.97 -0.60
C ALA A 311 6.02 21.07 0.17
N LEU A 312 5.82 20.22 1.17
CA LEU A 312 4.65 20.21 2.06
C LEU A 312 4.85 21.01 3.33
N ASP A 313 6.07 21.44 3.64
CA ASP A 313 6.49 22.08 4.89
C ASP A 313 6.36 21.15 6.13
N ILE A 314 6.77 19.88 6.00
CA ILE A 314 6.72 18.84 7.06
C ILE A 314 8.09 18.21 7.32
#